data_05bfadcaf2bc649404049dcb19098d83
#
_entry.id   05bfadcaf2bc649404049dcb19098d83
#
_cell.length_a   1.000
_cell.length_b   1.000
_cell.length_c   1.000
_cell.angle_alpha   90.00
_cell.angle_beta   90.00
_cell.angle_gamma   90.00
#
_symmetry.space_group_name_H-M   'P 1'
#
loop_
_entity.id
_entity.type
_entity.pdbx_description
1 polymer ?
#
loop_
_entity_poly.entity_id
_entity_poly.type
_entity_poly.pdbx_seq_one_letter_code
_entity_poly.pdbx_strand_id
1 'polypeptide(L)'
;DGVGEWSTTSYGVGEGNKMEMLADIKFPNSLGLLYSAFTYYTGFRVNSGEYKVMGLAPYGEPKYKELIYNHLIDVKEDGSFIMDMSYFNYSVGLTMTNNRFNKVFGGPPREPESELTQKEMDLARSVQEVTEEIVIKMAKHVKKVTEKKYLCLAGGVSLNCVSNGKLLRSGIFDDIYIQPAS
;
A
#
# COMPACT_ATOMS: atom_id res chain seq x y z
N ASP A 1 -4.21 5.11 3.37
CA ASP A 1 -5.57 4.65 3.48
C ASP A 1 -6.08 4.07 2.15
N GLY A 2 -7.25 3.43 2.15
CA GLY A 2 -7.95 3.11 0.90
C GLY A 2 -8.46 4.38 0.25
N VAL A 3 -9.47 4.98 0.83
CA VAL A 3 -10.04 6.28 0.45
C VAL A 3 -10.49 7.01 1.71
N GLY A 4 -10.03 8.27 1.90
CA GLY A 4 -10.67 9.22 2.80
C GLY A 4 -11.86 9.87 2.09
N GLU A 5 -12.09 11.16 2.27
CA GLU A 5 -13.12 11.86 1.46
C GLU A 5 -12.66 11.97 0.00
N TRP A 6 -11.50 12.58 -0.24
CA TRP A 6 -10.84 12.68 -1.56
C TRP A 6 -9.35 12.35 -1.50
N SER A 7 -8.72 12.54 -0.34
CA SER A 7 -7.32 12.20 -0.13
C SER A 7 -7.18 10.73 0.28
N THR A 8 -6.23 10.05 -0.32
CA THR A 8 -5.89 8.65 -0.03
C THR A 8 -4.63 8.54 0.82
N THR A 9 -3.76 9.54 0.73
CA THR A 9 -2.58 9.72 1.56
C THR A 9 -2.41 11.20 1.82
N SER A 10 -2.09 11.56 3.05
CA SER A 10 -1.79 12.95 3.40
C SER A 10 -0.75 12.99 4.51
N TYR A 11 0.01 14.07 4.57
CA TYR A 11 0.88 14.34 5.70
C TYR A 11 0.82 15.80 6.12
N GLY A 12 1.09 16.04 7.39
CA GLY A 12 1.09 17.35 8.00
C GLY A 12 1.92 17.39 9.26
N VAL A 13 1.92 18.53 9.92
CA VAL A 13 2.63 18.77 11.18
C VAL A 13 1.62 19.11 12.27
N GLY A 14 1.72 18.42 13.41
CA GLY A 14 0.97 18.73 14.63
C GLY A 14 1.85 19.45 15.63
N GLU A 15 1.31 20.51 16.25
CA GLU A 15 1.96 21.22 17.34
C GLU A 15 0.90 21.73 18.36
N GLY A 16 0.99 21.23 19.59
CA GLY A 16 -0.04 21.48 20.60
C GLY A 16 -1.38 20.90 20.15
N ASN A 17 -2.39 21.78 20.02
CA ASN A 17 -3.74 21.42 19.55
C ASN A 17 -4.01 21.82 18.08
N LYS A 18 -2.97 22.16 17.34
CA LYS A 18 -3.08 22.56 15.93
C LYS A 18 -2.46 21.50 15.03
N MET A 19 -3.04 21.34 13.86
CA MET A 19 -2.51 20.49 12.79
C MET A 19 -2.55 21.30 11.48
N GLU A 20 -1.44 21.26 10.77
CA GLU A 20 -1.29 21.85 9.44
C GLU A 20 -1.04 20.75 8.42
N MET A 21 -1.90 20.66 7.42
CA MET A 21 -1.72 19.70 6.31
C MET A 21 -0.80 20.33 5.27
N LEU A 22 0.23 19.58 4.87
CA LEU A 22 1.27 20.04 3.96
C LEU A 22 1.09 19.53 2.53
N ALA A 23 0.70 18.27 2.38
CA ALA A 23 0.46 17.68 1.06
C ALA A 23 -0.47 16.47 1.15
N ASP A 24 -1.05 16.12 0.01
CA ASP A 24 -1.88 14.93 -0.15
C ASP A 24 -1.76 14.29 -1.54
N ILE A 25 -2.10 13.01 -1.60
CA ILE A 25 -2.37 12.26 -2.83
C ILE A 25 -3.88 12.01 -2.87
N LYS A 26 -4.49 12.24 -4.04
CA LYS A 26 -5.93 12.15 -4.21
C LYS A 26 -6.35 10.86 -4.91
N PHE A 27 -7.58 10.43 -4.61
CA PHE A 27 -8.24 9.39 -5.38
C PHE A 27 -8.17 9.71 -6.90
N PRO A 28 -7.92 8.73 -7.78
CA PRO A 28 -7.92 7.29 -7.54
C PRO A 28 -6.57 6.68 -7.11
N ASN A 29 -5.52 7.48 -6.96
CA ASN A 29 -4.19 6.99 -6.57
C ASN A 29 -4.20 6.63 -5.08
N SER A 30 -4.08 5.36 -4.76
CA SER A 30 -4.17 4.88 -3.38
C SER A 30 -3.32 3.63 -3.16
N LEU A 31 -2.40 3.72 -2.20
CA LEU A 31 -1.59 2.58 -1.79
C LEU A 31 -2.45 1.50 -1.12
N GLY A 32 -3.46 1.90 -0.36
CA GLY A 32 -4.42 0.98 0.24
C GLY A 32 -5.23 0.24 -0.82
N LEU A 33 -5.73 0.94 -1.86
CA LEU A 33 -6.47 0.28 -2.95
C LEU A 33 -5.56 -0.58 -3.84
N LEU A 34 -4.29 -0.23 -4.02
CA LEU A 34 -3.33 -1.12 -4.67
C LEU A 34 -3.20 -2.43 -3.87
N TYR A 35 -3.01 -2.34 -2.55
CA TYR A 35 -2.91 -3.51 -1.69
C TYR A 35 -4.21 -4.33 -1.71
N SER A 36 -5.36 -3.69 -1.66
CA SER A 36 -6.69 -4.32 -1.77
C SER A 36 -6.93 -4.98 -3.13
N ALA A 37 -6.38 -4.43 -4.22
CA ALA A 37 -6.43 -5.07 -5.53
C ALA A 37 -5.69 -6.41 -5.54
N PHE A 38 -4.52 -6.50 -4.89
CA PHE A 38 -3.80 -7.77 -4.73
C PHE A 38 -4.50 -8.70 -3.72
N THR A 39 -5.14 -8.16 -2.68
CA THR A 39 -6.00 -8.94 -1.77
C THR A 39 -7.11 -9.63 -2.54
N TYR A 40 -7.83 -8.88 -3.38
CA TYR A 40 -8.85 -9.43 -4.29
C TYR A 40 -8.26 -10.47 -5.25
N TYR A 41 -7.16 -10.13 -5.92
CA TYR A 41 -6.56 -10.97 -6.95
C TYR A 41 -6.01 -12.29 -6.41
N THR A 42 -5.55 -12.32 -5.17
CA THR A 42 -5.14 -13.53 -4.45
C THR A 42 -6.32 -14.30 -3.82
N GLY A 43 -7.57 -13.89 -4.11
CA GLY A 43 -8.80 -14.59 -3.71
C GLY A 43 -9.21 -14.34 -2.26
N PHE A 44 -8.68 -13.30 -1.61
CA PHE A 44 -9.11 -12.89 -0.28
C PHE A 44 -10.16 -11.78 -0.35
N ARG A 45 -10.97 -11.69 0.70
CA ARG A 45 -12.01 -10.67 0.80
C ARG A 45 -11.40 -9.31 1.12
N VAL A 46 -11.64 -8.32 0.26
CA VAL A 46 -11.25 -6.92 0.46
C VAL A 46 -11.86 -6.35 1.74
N ASN A 47 -11.17 -5.44 2.39
CA ASN A 47 -11.48 -4.81 3.69
C ASN A 47 -11.42 -5.75 4.91
N SER A 48 -11.03 -7.00 4.71
CA SER A 48 -10.86 -7.95 5.81
C SER A 48 -9.81 -9.02 5.54
N GLY A 49 -9.18 -9.02 4.37
CA GLY A 49 -8.20 -10.02 3.95
C GLY A 49 -6.79 -9.48 3.72
N GLU A 50 -6.58 -8.18 3.87
CA GLU A 50 -5.29 -7.53 3.68
C GLU A 50 -4.23 -8.10 4.63
N TYR A 51 -4.60 -8.40 5.87
CA TYR A 51 -3.69 -9.05 6.83
C TYR A 51 -3.29 -10.47 6.41
N LYS A 52 -4.14 -11.18 5.65
CA LYS A 52 -3.81 -12.51 5.11
C LYS A 52 -2.75 -12.41 4.02
N VAL A 53 -2.84 -11.38 3.15
CA VAL A 53 -1.81 -11.09 2.16
C VAL A 53 -0.48 -10.74 2.84
N MET A 54 -0.51 -9.89 3.87
CA MET A 54 0.66 -9.57 4.67
C MET A 54 1.27 -10.82 5.33
N GLY A 55 0.43 -11.72 5.90
CA GLY A 55 0.86 -12.97 6.50
C GLY A 55 1.36 -14.01 5.49
N LEU A 56 0.90 -13.94 4.23
CA LEU A 56 1.32 -14.82 3.14
C LEU A 56 2.67 -14.40 2.52
N ALA A 57 3.00 -13.11 2.56
CA ALA A 57 4.19 -12.54 1.95
C ALA A 57 5.53 -13.22 2.36
N PRO A 58 5.76 -13.65 3.62
CA PRO A 58 7.00 -14.34 4.00
C PRO A 58 7.26 -15.67 3.29
N TYR A 59 6.23 -16.28 2.71
CA TYR A 59 6.34 -17.57 2.02
C TYR A 59 6.63 -17.43 0.51
N GLY A 60 6.65 -16.19 0.00
CA GLY A 60 6.88 -15.87 -1.42
C GLY A 60 8.21 -15.19 -1.69
N GLU A 61 8.50 -15.08 -2.98
CA GLU A 61 9.59 -14.28 -3.54
C GLU A 61 9.02 -13.07 -4.31
N PRO A 62 9.73 -11.92 -4.40
CA PRO A 62 9.19 -10.70 -5.02
C PRO A 62 9.25 -10.71 -6.55
N LYS A 63 8.85 -11.82 -7.18
CA LYS A 63 8.97 -12.05 -8.64
C LYS A 63 8.14 -11.09 -9.48
N TYR A 64 7.08 -10.54 -8.93
CA TYR A 64 6.17 -9.64 -9.63
C TYR A 64 6.42 -8.16 -9.33
N LYS A 65 7.42 -7.82 -8.51
CA LYS A 65 7.71 -6.46 -8.10
C LYS A 65 7.96 -5.51 -9.27
N GLU A 66 8.82 -5.92 -10.20
CA GLU A 66 9.11 -5.13 -11.40
C GLU A 66 7.88 -4.97 -12.31
N LEU A 67 7.00 -5.97 -12.37
CA LEU A 67 5.75 -5.85 -13.13
C LEU A 67 4.79 -4.84 -12.49
N ILE A 68 4.76 -4.76 -11.16
CA ILE A 68 3.97 -3.74 -10.44
C ILE A 68 4.47 -2.35 -10.82
N TYR A 69 5.76 -2.09 -10.75
CA TYR A 69 6.34 -0.80 -11.11
C TYR A 69 6.19 -0.47 -12.60
N ASN A 70 6.39 -1.44 -13.47
CA ASN A 70 6.36 -1.20 -14.92
C ASN A 70 4.94 -1.00 -15.47
N HIS A 71 3.91 -1.52 -14.79
CA HIS A 71 2.55 -1.51 -15.32
C HIS A 71 1.53 -0.77 -14.45
N LEU A 72 1.65 -0.85 -13.12
CA LEU A 72 0.57 -0.43 -12.24
C LEU A 72 0.79 0.93 -11.58
N ILE A 73 2.05 1.31 -11.30
CA ILE A 73 2.33 2.45 -10.45
C ILE A 73 3.68 3.12 -10.82
N ASP A 74 3.65 4.42 -11.03
CA ASP A 74 4.84 5.25 -11.17
C ASP A 74 5.13 5.96 -9.84
N VAL A 75 6.24 5.60 -9.19
CA VAL A 75 6.62 6.09 -7.86
C VAL A 75 7.80 7.05 -7.96
N LYS A 76 7.62 8.25 -7.43
CA LYS A 76 8.65 9.29 -7.40
C LYS A 76 9.63 9.11 -6.23
N GLU A 77 10.68 9.90 -6.20
CA GLU A 77 11.71 9.84 -5.14
C GLU A 77 11.17 10.21 -3.76
N ASP A 78 10.20 11.11 -3.69
CA ASP A 78 9.53 11.53 -2.46
C ASP A 78 8.49 10.53 -1.95
N GLY A 79 8.25 9.44 -2.69
CA GLY A 79 7.26 8.42 -2.40
C GLY A 79 5.86 8.75 -2.93
N SER A 80 5.65 9.92 -3.52
CA SER A 80 4.40 10.19 -4.26
C SER A 80 4.29 9.27 -5.47
N PHE A 81 3.07 9.00 -5.89
CA PHE A 81 2.86 8.05 -6.98
C PHE A 81 1.59 8.33 -7.78
N ILE A 82 1.59 7.82 -9.01
CA ILE A 82 0.43 7.81 -9.89
C ILE A 82 0.18 6.36 -10.32
N MET A 83 -1.08 5.92 -10.25
CA MET A 83 -1.49 4.59 -10.66
C MET A 83 -2.03 4.62 -12.10
N ASP A 84 -1.68 3.61 -12.89
CA ASP A 84 -2.33 3.40 -14.19
C ASP A 84 -3.70 2.74 -14.00
N MET A 85 -4.73 3.56 -13.97
CA MET A 85 -6.11 3.13 -13.74
C MET A 85 -6.67 2.20 -14.82
N SER A 86 -5.98 2.03 -15.95
CA SER A 86 -6.39 1.11 -17.00
C SER A 86 -6.34 -0.38 -16.59
N TYR A 87 -5.70 -0.70 -15.48
CA TYR A 87 -5.59 -2.05 -14.90
C TYR A 87 -6.62 -2.33 -13.80
N PHE A 88 -7.32 -1.31 -13.32
CA PHE A 88 -8.19 -1.38 -12.15
C PHE A 88 -9.65 -1.08 -12.51
N ASN A 89 -10.57 -1.68 -11.76
CA ASN A 89 -12.01 -1.48 -11.93
C ASN A 89 -12.68 -0.80 -10.73
N TYR A 90 -12.00 -0.65 -9.61
CA TYR A 90 -12.62 -0.20 -8.36
C TYR A 90 -13.23 1.23 -8.43
N SER A 91 -12.86 2.03 -9.41
CA SER A 91 -13.43 3.37 -9.60
C SER A 91 -14.77 3.36 -10.36
N VAL A 92 -15.07 2.29 -11.11
CA VAL A 92 -16.23 2.25 -12.03
C VAL A 92 -16.99 0.92 -12.02
N GLY A 93 -16.49 -0.10 -11.32
CA GLY A 93 -17.04 -1.46 -11.38
C GLY A 93 -17.14 -2.14 -10.01
N LEU A 94 -17.56 -3.41 -10.04
CA LEU A 94 -17.75 -4.25 -8.86
C LEU A 94 -16.54 -5.14 -8.53
N THR A 95 -15.47 -5.08 -9.31
CA THR A 95 -14.23 -5.83 -9.13
C THR A 95 -13.07 -4.88 -8.91
N MET A 96 -12.01 -5.34 -8.25
CA MET A 96 -10.83 -4.51 -8.02
C MET A 96 -9.94 -4.41 -9.25
N THR A 97 -9.84 -5.51 -10.02
CA THR A 97 -8.94 -5.65 -11.17
C THR A 97 -9.72 -6.02 -12.44
N ASN A 98 -9.08 -5.90 -13.60
CA ASN A 98 -9.67 -6.23 -14.90
C ASN A 98 -8.80 -7.20 -15.72
N ASN A 99 -9.21 -7.47 -16.96
CA ASN A 99 -8.50 -8.38 -17.85
C ASN A 99 -7.08 -7.94 -18.24
N ARG A 100 -6.76 -6.64 -18.18
CA ARG A 100 -5.39 -6.17 -18.41
C ARG A 100 -4.49 -6.58 -17.24
N PHE A 101 -4.97 -6.40 -16.03
CA PHE A 101 -4.29 -6.88 -14.81
C PHE A 101 -4.05 -8.40 -14.91
N ASN A 102 -5.09 -9.17 -15.28
CA ASN A 102 -5.01 -10.62 -15.43
C ASN A 102 -3.90 -11.04 -16.43
N LYS A 103 -3.75 -10.30 -17.54
CA LYS A 103 -2.71 -10.58 -18.54
C LYS A 103 -1.30 -10.36 -17.99
N VAL A 104 -1.10 -9.30 -17.20
CA VAL A 104 0.21 -9.00 -16.58
C VAL A 104 0.62 -10.09 -15.60
N PHE A 105 -0.31 -10.56 -14.77
CA PHE A 105 -0.03 -11.50 -13.69
C PHE A 105 -0.38 -12.96 -14.02
N GLY A 106 -0.65 -13.29 -15.30
CA GLY A 106 -0.74 -14.66 -15.79
C GLY A 106 -2.01 -15.40 -15.41
N GLY A 107 -3.20 -14.78 -15.59
CA GLY A 107 -4.50 -15.44 -15.43
C GLY A 107 -5.50 -14.66 -14.59
N PRO A 108 -6.68 -15.21 -14.36
CA PRO A 108 -7.73 -14.56 -13.55
C PRO A 108 -7.35 -14.53 -12.07
N PRO A 109 -8.07 -13.73 -11.25
CA PRO A 109 -8.00 -13.82 -9.80
C PRO A 109 -8.22 -15.26 -9.31
N ARG A 110 -7.53 -15.63 -8.22
CA ARG A 110 -7.77 -16.92 -7.55
C ARG A 110 -9.21 -16.98 -7.03
N GLU A 111 -9.87 -18.10 -7.27
CA GLU A 111 -11.20 -18.35 -6.71
C GLU A 111 -11.12 -18.40 -5.17
N PRO A 112 -12.03 -17.73 -4.45
CA PRO A 112 -12.09 -17.80 -3.00
C PRO A 112 -12.09 -19.25 -2.49
N GLU A 113 -11.38 -19.49 -1.37
CA GLU A 113 -11.25 -20.80 -0.70
C GLU A 113 -10.59 -21.91 -1.55
N SER A 114 -10.14 -21.65 -2.78
CA SER A 114 -9.31 -22.59 -3.52
C SER A 114 -7.91 -22.71 -2.90
N GLU A 115 -7.12 -23.69 -3.33
CA GLU A 115 -5.76 -23.91 -2.84
C GLU A 115 -4.86 -22.70 -3.14
N LEU A 116 -4.03 -22.32 -2.16
CA LEU A 116 -2.99 -21.30 -2.32
C LEU A 116 -1.77 -21.92 -2.98
N THR A 117 -1.30 -21.31 -4.04
CA THR A 117 -0.10 -21.76 -4.76
C THR A 117 1.09 -20.81 -4.52
N GLN A 118 2.26 -21.18 -5.01
CA GLN A 118 3.44 -20.31 -4.95
C GLN A 118 3.20 -18.95 -5.64
N LYS A 119 2.34 -18.91 -6.65
CA LYS A 119 1.98 -17.68 -7.33
C LYS A 119 1.36 -16.64 -6.38
N GLU A 120 0.40 -17.03 -5.56
CA GLU A 120 -0.23 -16.13 -4.59
C GLU A 120 0.76 -15.66 -3.52
N MET A 121 1.66 -16.53 -3.10
CA MET A 121 2.75 -16.18 -2.16
C MET A 121 3.71 -15.16 -2.78
N ASP A 122 4.13 -15.36 -4.02
CA ASP A 122 5.03 -14.44 -4.74
C ASP A 122 4.35 -13.09 -5.05
N LEU A 123 3.05 -13.08 -5.37
CA LEU A 123 2.26 -11.86 -5.52
C LEU A 123 2.15 -11.08 -4.20
N ALA A 124 1.86 -11.78 -3.10
CA ALA A 124 1.79 -11.21 -1.76
C ALA A 124 3.13 -10.59 -1.35
N ARG A 125 4.24 -11.30 -1.57
CA ARG A 125 5.58 -10.78 -1.30
C ARG A 125 5.89 -9.55 -2.14
N SER A 126 5.52 -9.56 -3.41
CA SER A 126 5.80 -8.46 -4.34
C SER A 126 5.06 -7.18 -3.94
N VAL A 127 3.76 -7.24 -3.67
CA VAL A 127 3.00 -6.04 -3.26
C VAL A 127 3.41 -5.57 -1.86
N GLN A 128 3.79 -6.48 -0.96
CA GLN A 128 4.30 -6.12 0.36
C GLN A 128 5.60 -5.32 0.24
N GLU A 129 6.56 -5.76 -0.56
CA GLU A 129 7.82 -5.01 -0.76
C GLU A 129 7.61 -3.65 -1.40
N VAL A 130 6.75 -3.56 -2.42
CA VAL A 130 6.38 -2.27 -3.05
C VAL A 130 5.78 -1.33 -2.01
N THR A 131 4.87 -1.84 -1.17
CA THR A 131 4.25 -1.05 -0.10
C THR A 131 5.30 -0.53 0.90
N GLU A 132 6.19 -1.39 1.35
CA GLU A 132 7.27 -1.03 2.27
C GLU A 132 8.20 0.05 1.69
N GLU A 133 8.57 -0.08 0.41
CA GLU A 133 9.44 0.89 -0.28
C GLU A 133 8.77 2.25 -0.40
N ILE A 134 7.49 2.30 -0.77
CA ILE A 134 6.73 3.55 -0.86
C ILE A 134 6.63 4.22 0.52
N VAL A 135 6.26 3.46 1.56
CA VAL A 135 6.16 3.99 2.93
C VAL A 135 7.51 4.55 3.40
N ILE A 136 8.61 3.86 3.15
CA ILE A 136 9.96 4.34 3.52
C ILE A 136 10.35 5.60 2.73
N LYS A 137 10.04 5.68 1.43
CA LYS A 137 10.29 6.88 0.63
C LYS A 137 9.51 8.07 1.16
N MET A 138 8.20 7.90 1.41
CA MET A 138 7.36 8.93 2.02
C MET A 138 7.90 9.38 3.38
N ALA A 139 8.26 8.43 4.24
CA ALA A 139 8.81 8.73 5.56
C ALA A 139 10.10 9.56 5.49
N LYS A 140 11.01 9.22 4.57
CA LYS A 140 12.23 10.01 4.31
C LYS A 140 11.92 11.43 3.85
N HIS A 141 10.96 11.56 2.94
CA HIS A 141 10.52 12.86 2.45
C HIS A 141 9.90 13.70 3.57
N VAL A 142 8.95 13.14 4.31
CA VAL A 142 8.30 13.82 5.45
C VAL A 142 9.33 14.24 6.49
N LYS A 143 10.28 13.38 6.83
CA LYS A 143 11.38 13.72 7.74
C LYS A 143 12.20 14.90 7.23
N LYS A 144 12.54 14.90 5.94
CA LYS A 144 13.33 15.96 5.30
C LYS A 144 12.61 17.31 5.30
N VAL A 145 11.31 17.34 5.03
CA VAL A 145 10.56 18.60 4.91
C VAL A 145 10.05 19.13 6.24
N THR A 146 9.84 18.26 7.23
CA THR A 146 9.29 18.68 8.53
C THR A 146 10.33 18.79 9.63
N GLU A 147 11.47 18.09 9.49
CA GLU A 147 12.51 17.95 10.50
C GLU A 147 12.04 17.43 11.87
N LYS A 148 10.76 16.98 11.95
CA LYS A 148 10.16 16.46 13.19
C LYS A 148 10.82 15.15 13.59
N LYS A 149 10.84 14.87 14.91
CA LYS A 149 11.49 13.68 15.48
C LYS A 149 10.57 12.47 15.51
N TYR A 150 9.28 12.68 15.67
CA TYR A 150 8.27 11.66 15.89
C TYR A 150 7.30 11.61 14.72
N LEU A 151 6.85 10.41 14.37
CA LEU A 151 5.86 10.19 13.33
C LEU A 151 4.60 9.55 13.92
N CYS A 152 3.43 10.11 13.61
CA CYS A 152 2.15 9.48 13.87
C CYS A 152 1.59 8.92 12.56
N LEU A 153 1.12 7.68 12.59
CA LEU A 153 0.51 6.97 11.46
C LEU A 153 -0.95 6.66 11.77
N ALA A 154 -1.83 6.90 10.79
CA ALA A 154 -3.24 6.54 10.82
C ALA A 154 -3.70 6.09 9.44
N GLY A 155 -4.86 5.42 9.37
CA GLY A 155 -5.41 4.85 8.14
C GLY A 155 -5.06 3.37 7.96
N GLY A 156 -5.83 2.64 7.13
CA GLY A 156 -5.73 1.19 6.99
C GLY A 156 -4.34 0.67 6.63
N VAL A 157 -3.56 1.39 5.80
CA VAL A 157 -2.18 1.00 5.46
C VAL A 157 -1.26 1.07 6.68
N SER A 158 -1.55 1.94 7.65
CA SER A 158 -0.78 2.05 8.89
C SER A 158 -0.93 0.84 9.82
N LEU A 159 -1.86 -0.07 9.53
CA LEU A 159 -1.99 -1.35 10.23
C LEU A 159 -1.03 -2.43 9.68
N ASN A 160 -0.29 -2.16 8.59
CA ASN A 160 0.72 -3.06 8.09
C ASN A 160 1.93 -3.12 9.03
N CYS A 161 1.89 -4.04 9.99
CA CYS A 161 2.91 -4.16 11.03
C CYS A 161 4.30 -4.50 10.50
N VAL A 162 4.39 -5.16 9.34
CA VAL A 162 5.68 -5.49 8.69
C VAL A 162 6.35 -4.21 8.18
N SER A 163 5.58 -3.36 7.46
CA SER A 163 6.03 -2.05 7.00
C SER A 163 6.41 -1.14 8.17
N ASN A 164 5.58 -1.09 9.21
CA ASN A 164 5.82 -0.29 10.41
C ASN A 164 7.09 -0.73 11.14
N GLY A 165 7.30 -2.04 11.29
CA GLY A 165 8.51 -2.58 11.91
C GLY A 165 9.77 -2.23 11.11
N LYS A 166 9.70 -2.24 9.77
CA LYS A 166 10.79 -1.81 8.89
C LYS A 166 11.06 -0.31 9.03
N LEU A 167 10.01 0.50 9.09
CA LEU A 167 10.09 1.94 9.27
C LEU A 167 10.72 2.30 10.63
N LEU A 168 10.30 1.67 11.71
CA LEU A 168 10.87 1.89 13.04
C LEU A 168 12.37 1.54 13.07
N ARG A 169 12.73 0.38 12.55
CA ARG A 169 14.15 -0.06 12.49
C ARG A 169 15.02 0.77 11.55
N SER A 170 14.42 1.52 10.63
CA SER A 170 15.17 2.40 9.71
C SER A 170 15.82 3.60 10.42
N GLY A 171 15.35 3.98 11.61
CA GLY A 171 15.86 5.13 12.37
C GLY A 171 15.59 6.49 11.71
N ILE A 172 14.67 6.57 10.72
CA ILE A 172 14.29 7.84 10.07
C ILE A 172 13.66 8.78 11.09
N PHE A 173 12.84 8.26 11.97
CA PHE A 173 12.27 8.98 13.11
C PHE A 173 12.78 8.36 14.42
N ASP A 174 12.82 9.17 15.48
CA ASP A 174 13.25 8.70 16.81
C ASP A 174 12.23 7.69 17.37
N ASP A 175 10.94 7.90 17.07
CA ASP A 175 9.87 6.95 17.42
C ASP A 175 8.66 7.14 16.49
N ILE A 176 7.80 6.12 16.43
CA ILE A 176 6.56 6.13 15.66
C ILE A 176 5.37 5.77 16.56
N TYR A 177 4.26 6.46 16.38
CA TYR A 177 2.98 6.13 16.99
C TYR A 177 2.01 5.67 15.91
N ILE A 178 1.33 4.57 16.14
CA ILE A 178 0.34 4.00 15.22
C ILE A 178 -1.02 4.04 15.91
N GLN A 179 -1.97 4.70 15.27
CA GLN A 179 -3.34 4.77 15.76
C GLN A 179 -4.00 3.38 15.64
N PRO A 180 -4.42 2.76 16.76
CA PRO A 180 -4.83 1.35 16.74
C PRO A 180 -6.19 1.08 16.12
N ALA A 181 -7.02 2.11 15.93
CA ALA A 181 -8.35 2.03 15.30
C ALA A 181 -8.39 2.62 13.88
N SER A 182 -7.28 2.48 13.17
CA SER A 182 -7.12 2.98 11.80
C SER A 182 -7.95 2.22 10.78
#